data_490c1a3b752637bc4ce808209c9bd4f1
#
_entry.id   490c1a3b752637bc4ce808209c9bd4f1
#
_cell.length_a   1.000
_cell.length_b   1.000
_cell.length_c   1.000
_cell.angle_alpha   90.00
_cell.angle_beta   90.00
_cell.angle_gamma   90.00
#
_symmetry.space_group_name_H-M   'P 1'
#
loop_
_entity.id
_entity.type
_entity.pdbx_description
1 polymer ?
#
loop_
_entity_poly.entity_id
_entity_poly.type
_entity_poly.pdbx_seq_one_letter_code
_entity_poly.pdbx_strand_id
1 'polypeptide(L)'
;MRQIQHCGSGSNGFAKPLFWLMAVAPFAYLTVCAFLGALLAYPLHFLLPDSFDYQAVVYKTAELLIALSLFPLGRWLGLGMADIGLLGPWKFLLRQILRGFGWGALMLGLHVLILVLLDVRVLNPERMQIARMISLSWKGILIGIGIALLEEPIFRGFLLGFLLKKTSRLNAVLVTSFYFAGLHFLSTDMRPESASAGLGTGFIIVLDAFSNLVKIHLDSFIALFVAGAFLCCIRLYFPGSGLSYCIGIHAGWVFVIKTTNPLTIRSIVTPLQPMVSDFDGNIGYFSAFWTSGLIIYLVVKLFRRGEGRSQCC
;
A
#
# COMPACT_ATOMS: atom_id res chain seq x y z
N MET A 1 17.35 52.78 -5.20
CA MET A 1 16.14 52.22 -5.76
C MET A 1 16.30 50.70 -5.81
N ARG A 2 15.76 49.95 -4.83
CA ARG A 2 15.75 48.50 -4.81
C ARG A 2 14.35 48.06 -5.30
N GLN A 3 14.32 47.35 -6.42
CA GLN A 3 13.10 46.75 -6.93
C GLN A 3 12.68 45.61 -5.99
N ILE A 4 11.50 45.74 -5.40
CA ILE A 4 10.83 44.69 -4.67
C ILE A 4 10.22 43.78 -5.73
N GLN A 5 10.82 42.58 -5.94
CA GLN A 5 10.18 41.51 -6.73
C GLN A 5 9.03 40.95 -5.89
N HIS A 6 7.81 41.22 -6.34
CA HIS A 6 6.61 40.56 -5.87
C HIS A 6 6.73 39.06 -6.21
N CYS A 7 6.91 38.21 -5.19
CA CYS A 7 6.63 36.79 -5.30
C CYS A 7 5.11 36.63 -5.48
N GLY A 8 4.68 36.56 -6.73
CA GLY A 8 3.31 36.22 -7.07
C GLY A 8 2.99 34.81 -6.59
N SER A 9 2.06 34.68 -5.66
CA SER A 9 1.40 33.42 -5.29
C SER A 9 0.55 32.98 -6.49
N GLY A 10 1.20 32.33 -7.46
CA GLY A 10 0.50 31.64 -8.55
C GLY A 10 -0.27 30.46 -7.97
N SER A 11 -1.53 30.65 -7.62
CA SER A 11 -2.51 29.59 -7.52
C SER A 11 -2.75 29.05 -8.94
N ASN A 12 -1.87 28.16 -9.39
CA ASN A 12 -2.11 27.39 -10.60
C ASN A 12 -3.30 26.45 -10.34
N GLY A 13 -4.51 27.01 -10.46
CA GLY A 13 -5.72 26.24 -10.62
C GLY A 13 -5.63 25.47 -11.92
N PHE A 14 -5.12 24.23 -11.85
CA PHE A 14 -5.23 23.32 -12.98
C PHE A 14 -6.69 23.22 -13.38
N ALA A 15 -6.96 23.36 -14.69
CA ALA A 15 -8.32 23.20 -15.20
C ALA A 15 -8.91 21.88 -14.70
N LYS A 16 -10.14 21.93 -14.16
CA LYS A 16 -10.85 20.75 -13.61
C LYS A 16 -10.73 19.48 -14.48
N PRO A 17 -10.79 19.54 -15.83
CA PRO A 17 -10.64 18.36 -16.68
C PRO A 17 -9.25 17.68 -16.55
N LEU A 18 -8.18 18.43 -16.31
CA LEU A 18 -6.84 17.86 -16.17
C LEU A 18 -6.69 17.07 -14.87
N PHE A 19 -7.34 17.50 -13.79
CA PHE A 19 -7.35 16.75 -12.53
C PHE A 19 -8.02 15.38 -12.69
N TRP A 20 -9.19 15.32 -13.32
CA TRP A 20 -9.89 14.06 -13.55
C TRP A 20 -9.11 13.10 -14.44
N LEU A 21 -8.46 13.63 -15.48
CA LEU A 21 -7.59 12.82 -16.32
C LEU A 21 -6.45 12.19 -15.50
N MET A 22 -5.81 12.94 -14.61
CA MET A 22 -4.74 12.44 -13.75
C MET A 22 -5.24 11.46 -12.68
N ALA A 23 -6.47 11.60 -12.23
CA ALA A 23 -7.09 10.67 -11.29
C ALA A 23 -7.46 9.33 -11.95
N VAL A 24 -7.86 9.35 -13.23
CA VAL A 24 -8.30 8.15 -13.97
C VAL A 24 -7.13 7.43 -14.67
N ALA A 25 -6.07 8.15 -15.07
CA ALA A 25 -4.94 7.57 -15.79
C ALA A 25 -4.29 6.35 -15.07
N PRO A 26 -4.10 6.33 -13.74
CA PRO A 26 -3.58 5.16 -13.04
C PRO A 26 -4.50 3.93 -13.18
N PHE A 27 -5.82 4.13 -13.17
CA PHE A 27 -6.77 3.04 -13.38
C PHE A 27 -6.66 2.45 -14.78
N ALA A 28 -6.60 3.30 -15.82
CA ALA A 28 -6.42 2.86 -17.18
C ALA A 28 -5.11 2.09 -17.36
N TYR A 29 -4.00 2.59 -16.78
CA TYR A 29 -2.71 1.91 -16.81
C TYR A 29 -2.77 0.53 -16.14
N LEU A 30 -3.35 0.43 -14.94
CA LEU A 30 -3.50 -0.84 -14.22
C LEU A 30 -4.37 -1.83 -14.99
N THR A 31 -5.47 -1.35 -15.59
CA THR A 31 -6.35 -2.16 -16.44
C THR A 31 -5.59 -2.74 -17.64
N VAL A 32 -4.82 -1.90 -18.35
CA VAL A 32 -3.99 -2.37 -19.47
C VAL A 32 -2.97 -3.42 -18.99
N CYS A 33 -2.28 -3.18 -17.88
CA CYS A 33 -1.33 -4.17 -17.33
C CYS A 33 -2.02 -5.48 -16.92
N ALA A 34 -3.24 -5.42 -16.36
CA ALA A 34 -3.99 -6.62 -15.96
C ALA A 34 -4.37 -7.47 -17.18
N PHE A 35 -4.90 -6.86 -18.24
CA PHE A 35 -5.26 -7.58 -19.46
C PHE A 35 -4.04 -8.09 -20.25
N LEU A 36 -2.96 -7.32 -20.32
CA LEU A 36 -1.68 -7.80 -20.88
C LEU A 36 -1.09 -8.93 -20.03
N GLY A 37 -1.22 -8.84 -18.71
CA GLY A 37 -0.82 -9.90 -17.79
C GLY A 37 -1.58 -11.20 -18.04
N ALA A 38 -2.90 -11.12 -18.24
CA ALA A 38 -3.72 -12.27 -18.60
C ALA A 38 -3.32 -12.89 -19.95
N LEU A 39 -3.03 -12.04 -20.95
CA LEU A 39 -2.57 -12.49 -22.27
C LEU A 39 -1.25 -13.24 -22.18
N LEU A 40 -0.27 -12.69 -21.44
CA LEU A 40 1.07 -13.29 -21.29
C LEU A 40 1.07 -14.48 -20.33
N ALA A 41 0.16 -14.53 -19.38
CA ALA A 41 0.03 -15.66 -18.45
C ALA A 41 -0.29 -16.97 -19.17
N TYR A 42 -1.03 -16.90 -20.28
CA TYR A 42 -1.40 -18.10 -21.03
C TYR A 42 -0.20 -18.89 -21.56
N PRO A 43 0.74 -18.33 -22.34
CA PRO A 43 1.93 -19.06 -22.75
C PRO A 43 2.89 -19.36 -21.57
N LEU A 44 2.98 -18.49 -20.56
CA LEU A 44 3.85 -18.69 -19.41
C LEU A 44 3.42 -19.87 -18.55
N HIS A 45 2.10 -20.11 -18.44
CA HIS A 45 1.55 -21.23 -17.69
C HIS A 45 2.09 -22.59 -18.16
N PHE A 46 2.30 -22.80 -19.47
CA PHE A 46 2.86 -24.05 -19.99
C PHE A 46 4.35 -24.27 -19.67
N LEU A 47 5.04 -23.22 -19.21
CA LEU A 47 6.44 -23.28 -18.80
C LEU A 47 6.59 -23.53 -17.29
N LEU A 48 5.51 -23.54 -16.55
CA LEU A 48 5.48 -23.71 -15.11
C LEU A 48 4.99 -25.11 -14.73
N PRO A 49 5.38 -25.63 -13.56
CA PRO A 49 4.82 -26.90 -13.04
C PRO A 49 3.30 -26.80 -12.84
N ASP A 50 2.58 -27.92 -13.03
CA ASP A 50 1.12 -28.01 -12.87
C ASP A 50 0.62 -27.65 -11.46
N SER A 51 1.51 -27.60 -10.48
CA SER A 51 1.22 -27.17 -9.11
C SER A 51 0.93 -25.67 -8.96
N PHE A 52 1.19 -24.87 -10.00
CA PHE A 52 0.88 -23.43 -9.99
C PHE A 52 -0.54 -23.17 -10.43
N ASP A 53 -1.34 -22.52 -9.56
CA ASP A 53 -2.67 -22.06 -9.92
C ASP A 53 -2.63 -21.06 -11.08
N TYR A 54 -3.38 -21.29 -12.14
CA TYR A 54 -3.42 -20.40 -13.30
C TYR A 54 -3.80 -18.95 -12.92
N GLN A 55 -4.71 -18.77 -11.96
CA GLN A 55 -5.05 -17.46 -11.40
C GLN A 55 -3.81 -16.75 -10.81
N ALA A 56 -2.99 -17.48 -10.06
CA ALA A 56 -1.76 -16.89 -9.48
C ALA A 56 -0.78 -16.47 -10.59
N VAL A 57 -0.69 -17.24 -11.68
CA VAL A 57 0.14 -16.87 -12.84
C VAL A 57 -0.36 -15.58 -13.47
N VAL A 58 -1.68 -15.42 -13.68
CA VAL A 58 -2.29 -14.19 -14.22
C VAL A 58 -1.93 -12.98 -13.35
N TYR A 59 -2.11 -13.07 -12.03
CA TYR A 59 -1.84 -11.96 -11.11
C TYR A 59 -0.35 -11.62 -11.06
N LYS A 60 0.51 -12.64 -10.93
CA LYS A 60 1.97 -12.42 -10.86
C LYS A 60 2.53 -11.85 -12.14
N THR A 61 2.00 -12.22 -13.29
CA THR A 61 2.38 -11.64 -14.58
C THR A 61 1.95 -10.17 -14.67
N ALA A 62 0.74 -9.83 -14.24
CA ALA A 62 0.28 -8.44 -14.20
C ALA A 62 1.12 -7.58 -13.22
N GLU A 63 1.39 -8.07 -12.01
CA GLU A 63 2.26 -7.42 -11.03
C GLU A 63 3.67 -7.18 -11.58
N LEU A 64 4.24 -8.17 -12.26
CA LEU A 64 5.57 -8.07 -12.87
C LEU A 64 5.59 -7.04 -14.01
N LEU A 65 4.56 -7.01 -14.85
CA LEU A 65 4.41 -5.99 -15.89
C LEU A 65 4.37 -4.58 -15.30
N ILE A 66 3.58 -4.37 -14.24
CA ILE A 66 3.53 -3.10 -13.53
C ILE A 66 4.91 -2.75 -13.01
N ALA A 67 5.57 -3.64 -12.28
CA ALA A 67 6.89 -3.40 -11.69
C ALA A 67 7.95 -3.04 -12.75
N LEU A 68 8.01 -3.78 -13.86
CA LEU A 68 8.99 -3.56 -14.93
C LEU A 68 8.70 -2.28 -15.72
N SER A 69 7.43 -1.97 -15.99
CA SER A 69 7.05 -0.79 -16.77
C SER A 69 7.13 0.52 -15.99
N LEU A 70 7.16 0.49 -14.64
CA LEU A 70 7.31 1.70 -13.82
C LEU A 70 8.61 2.47 -14.12
N PHE A 71 9.71 1.78 -14.40
CA PHE A 71 10.99 2.45 -14.67
C PHE A 71 10.98 3.25 -15.97
N PRO A 72 10.65 2.67 -17.14
CA PRO A 72 10.54 3.45 -18.37
C PRO A 72 9.43 4.51 -18.28
N LEU A 73 8.28 4.19 -17.66
CA LEU A 73 7.20 5.14 -17.46
C LEU A 73 7.64 6.31 -16.57
N GLY A 74 8.33 6.05 -15.47
CA GLY A 74 8.84 7.08 -14.57
C GLY A 74 9.83 8.02 -15.29
N ARG A 75 10.74 7.46 -16.09
CA ARG A 75 11.64 8.26 -16.93
C ARG A 75 10.90 9.13 -17.93
N TRP A 76 9.91 8.57 -18.63
CA TRP A 76 9.07 9.31 -19.56
C TRP A 76 8.29 10.43 -18.86
N LEU A 77 7.81 10.21 -17.62
CA LEU A 77 7.14 11.22 -16.80
C LEU A 77 8.10 12.23 -16.15
N GLY A 78 9.41 12.08 -16.34
CA GLY A 78 10.44 12.97 -15.77
C GLY A 78 10.60 12.83 -14.26
N LEU A 79 10.37 11.61 -13.71
CA LEU A 79 10.55 11.32 -12.28
C LEU A 79 11.99 10.92 -11.99
N GLY A 80 12.67 11.68 -11.12
CA GLY A 80 13.99 11.36 -10.59
C GLY A 80 13.92 10.63 -9.23
N MET A 81 15.08 10.20 -8.73
CA MET A 81 15.20 9.50 -7.43
C MET A 81 14.68 10.35 -6.26
N ALA A 82 14.83 11.67 -6.32
CA ALA A 82 14.27 12.59 -5.33
C ALA A 82 12.73 12.58 -5.34
N ASP A 83 12.12 12.56 -6.54
CA ASP A 83 10.66 12.56 -6.71
C ASP A 83 10.04 11.27 -6.15
N ILE A 84 10.69 10.12 -6.35
CA ILE A 84 10.24 8.84 -5.81
C ILE A 84 10.63 8.62 -4.35
N GLY A 85 11.51 9.46 -3.78
CA GLY A 85 11.91 9.42 -2.36
C GLY A 85 12.94 8.38 -1.99
N LEU A 86 13.87 8.09 -2.90
CA LEU A 86 15.01 7.20 -2.69
C LEU A 86 16.33 7.95 -2.86
N LEU A 87 16.45 9.13 -2.23
CA LEU A 87 17.68 9.93 -2.28
C LEU A 87 18.58 9.58 -1.09
N GLY A 88 19.80 9.17 -1.40
CA GLY A 88 20.85 8.89 -0.40
C GLY A 88 21.62 7.60 -0.67
N PRO A 89 22.73 7.39 0.05
CA PRO A 89 23.52 6.18 -0.07
C PRO A 89 22.73 4.95 0.43
N TRP A 90 22.97 3.78 -0.16
CA TRP A 90 22.19 2.56 0.12
C TRP A 90 22.17 2.17 1.62
N LYS A 91 23.31 2.36 2.34
CA LYS A 91 23.39 2.07 3.79
C LYS A 91 22.45 2.97 4.61
N PHE A 92 22.29 4.22 4.20
CA PHE A 92 21.35 5.14 4.82
C PHE A 92 19.92 4.71 4.56
N LEU A 93 19.56 4.39 3.30
CA LEU A 93 18.22 3.93 2.92
C LEU A 93 17.85 2.63 3.64
N LEU A 94 18.77 1.66 3.72
CA LEU A 94 18.56 0.42 4.47
C LEU A 94 18.30 0.69 5.96
N ARG A 95 19.06 1.61 6.58
CA ARG A 95 18.81 2.01 7.98
C ARG A 95 17.42 2.60 8.17
N GLN A 96 16.92 3.35 7.19
CA GLN A 96 15.55 3.89 7.24
C GLN A 96 14.49 2.79 7.10
N ILE A 97 14.72 1.80 6.24
CA ILE A 97 13.85 0.62 6.14
C ILE A 97 13.79 -0.12 7.48
N LEU A 98 14.94 -0.42 8.08
CA LEU A 98 14.99 -1.11 9.39
C LEU A 98 14.30 -0.32 10.51
N ARG A 99 14.49 1.00 10.56
CA ARG A 99 13.78 1.86 11.52
C ARG A 99 12.28 1.87 11.26
N GLY A 100 11.90 2.00 9.98
CA GLY A 100 10.49 1.92 9.57
C GLY A 100 9.86 0.58 9.96
N PHE A 101 10.56 -0.53 9.73
CA PHE A 101 10.10 -1.87 10.13
C PHE A 101 9.83 -1.96 11.64
N GLY A 102 10.78 -1.51 12.45
CA GLY A 102 10.59 -1.49 13.91
C GLY A 102 9.38 -0.65 14.33
N TRP A 103 9.20 0.55 13.76
CA TRP A 103 8.05 1.40 14.02
C TRP A 103 6.74 0.77 13.54
N GLY A 104 6.71 0.20 12.33
CA GLY A 104 5.53 -0.48 11.79
C GLY A 104 5.11 -1.68 12.65
N ALA A 105 6.07 -2.52 13.00
CA ALA A 105 5.83 -3.67 13.87
C ALA A 105 5.35 -3.26 15.28
N LEU A 106 5.93 -2.19 15.85
CA LEU A 106 5.49 -1.65 17.15
C LEU A 106 4.06 -1.10 17.08
N MET A 107 3.75 -0.28 16.07
CA MET A 107 2.43 0.34 15.92
C MET A 107 1.32 -0.70 15.78
N LEU A 108 1.48 -1.66 14.87
CA LEU A 108 0.46 -2.68 14.67
C LEU A 108 0.51 -3.76 15.75
N GLY A 109 1.67 -4.05 16.31
CA GLY A 109 1.81 -4.96 17.47
C GLY A 109 1.06 -4.44 18.69
N LEU A 110 1.17 -3.14 18.99
CA LEU A 110 0.38 -2.51 20.08
C LEU A 110 -1.13 -2.54 19.75
N HIS A 111 -1.51 -2.29 18.51
CA HIS A 111 -2.90 -2.40 18.08
C HIS A 111 -3.45 -3.81 18.32
N VAL A 112 -2.74 -4.86 17.85
CA VAL A 112 -3.15 -6.26 18.07
C VAL A 112 -3.18 -6.61 19.55
N LEU A 113 -2.22 -6.14 20.35
CA LEU A 113 -2.21 -6.32 21.80
C LEU A 113 -3.49 -5.73 22.44
N ILE A 114 -3.89 -4.53 22.04
CA ILE A 114 -5.15 -3.91 22.52
C ILE A 114 -6.35 -4.75 22.09
N LEU A 115 -6.40 -5.27 20.87
CA LEU A 115 -7.49 -6.16 20.44
C LEU A 115 -7.56 -7.45 21.29
N VAL A 116 -6.41 -7.98 21.72
CA VAL A 116 -6.37 -9.13 22.63
C VAL A 116 -6.85 -8.76 24.03
N LEU A 117 -6.41 -7.62 24.57
CA LEU A 117 -6.84 -7.13 25.89
C LEU A 117 -8.34 -6.78 25.96
N LEU A 118 -8.93 -6.45 24.82
CA LEU A 118 -10.38 -6.16 24.70
C LEU A 118 -11.20 -7.39 24.28
N ASP A 119 -10.61 -8.59 24.30
CA ASP A 119 -11.24 -9.84 23.87
C ASP A 119 -11.84 -9.82 22.44
N VAL A 120 -11.38 -8.90 21.59
CA VAL A 120 -11.73 -8.87 20.15
C VAL A 120 -10.97 -9.96 19.41
N ARG A 121 -9.73 -10.23 19.83
CA ARG A 121 -8.93 -11.37 19.40
C ARG A 121 -8.54 -12.22 20.61
N VAL A 122 -8.61 -13.53 20.45
CA VAL A 122 -8.28 -14.49 21.52
C VAL A 122 -7.08 -15.32 21.09
N LEU A 123 -6.11 -15.47 21.96
CA LEU A 123 -4.95 -16.34 21.73
C LEU A 123 -5.41 -17.79 21.61
N ASN A 124 -4.85 -18.52 20.63
CA ASN A 124 -5.08 -19.96 20.50
C ASN A 124 -3.89 -20.74 21.11
N PRO A 125 -4.03 -21.28 22.33
CA PRO A 125 -2.93 -21.96 23.03
C PRO A 125 -2.34 -23.14 22.24
N GLU A 126 -3.17 -23.87 21.52
CA GLU A 126 -2.76 -25.04 20.72
C GLU A 126 -1.82 -24.66 19.57
N ARG A 127 -1.87 -23.38 19.13
CA ARG A 127 -1.07 -22.85 18.04
C ARG A 127 0.19 -22.12 18.51
N MET A 128 0.38 -21.95 19.82
CA MET A 128 1.49 -21.19 20.41
C MET A 128 2.75 -22.04 20.66
N GLN A 129 3.07 -22.94 19.75
CA GLN A 129 4.31 -23.70 19.79
C GLN A 129 5.50 -22.83 19.33
N ILE A 130 6.62 -22.85 20.06
CA ILE A 130 7.81 -22.01 19.80
C ILE A 130 8.31 -22.18 18.36
N ALA A 131 8.46 -23.41 17.88
CA ALA A 131 8.90 -23.69 16.50
C ALA A 131 7.98 -23.07 15.45
N ARG A 132 6.64 -23.11 15.67
CA ARG A 132 5.65 -22.48 14.81
C ARG A 132 5.76 -20.96 14.84
N MET A 133 5.90 -20.36 16.02
CA MET A 133 6.08 -18.91 16.16
C MET A 133 7.32 -18.41 15.42
N ILE A 134 8.45 -19.10 15.55
CA ILE A 134 9.69 -18.79 14.79
C ILE A 134 9.45 -18.90 13.29
N SER A 135 8.81 -19.98 12.82
CA SER A 135 8.50 -20.19 11.41
C SER A 135 7.59 -19.10 10.85
N LEU A 136 6.52 -18.73 11.59
CA LEU A 136 5.59 -17.66 11.20
C LEU A 136 6.29 -16.30 11.15
N SER A 137 7.14 -16.00 12.15
CA SER A 137 7.90 -14.75 12.19
C SER A 137 8.83 -14.62 11.00
N TRP A 138 9.59 -15.65 10.68
CA TRP A 138 10.48 -15.64 9.54
C TRP A 138 9.72 -15.49 8.21
N LYS A 139 8.67 -16.27 8.01
CA LYS A 139 7.79 -16.14 6.84
C LYS A 139 7.14 -14.75 6.76
N GLY A 140 6.67 -14.22 7.89
CA GLY A 140 6.09 -12.89 7.98
C GLY A 140 7.06 -11.78 7.57
N ILE A 141 8.34 -11.87 7.97
CA ILE A 141 9.39 -10.92 7.56
C ILE A 141 9.60 -10.98 6.04
N LEU A 142 9.78 -12.17 5.48
CA LEU A 142 10.04 -12.35 4.04
C LEU A 142 8.86 -11.84 3.19
N ILE A 143 7.64 -12.23 3.57
CA ILE A 143 6.41 -11.83 2.87
C ILE A 143 6.23 -10.31 3.00
N GLY A 144 6.42 -9.75 4.21
CA GLY A 144 6.27 -8.33 4.46
C GLY A 144 7.25 -7.48 3.65
N ILE A 145 8.52 -7.87 3.60
CA ILE A 145 9.52 -7.19 2.78
C ILE A 145 9.17 -7.30 1.29
N GLY A 146 8.78 -8.49 0.81
CA GLY A 146 8.42 -8.71 -0.59
C GLY A 146 7.24 -7.84 -1.03
N ILE A 147 6.14 -7.82 -0.25
CA ILE A 147 4.97 -6.99 -0.54
C ILE A 147 5.33 -5.51 -0.50
N ALA A 148 6.01 -5.04 0.54
CA ALA A 148 6.35 -3.63 0.69
C ALA A 148 7.32 -3.13 -0.40
N LEU A 149 8.27 -3.96 -0.84
CA LEU A 149 9.18 -3.63 -1.95
C LEU A 149 8.47 -3.57 -3.30
N LEU A 150 7.34 -4.24 -3.46
CA LEU A 150 6.52 -4.17 -4.65
C LEU A 150 5.58 -2.94 -4.60
N GLU A 151 4.80 -2.82 -3.54
CA GLU A 151 3.70 -1.87 -3.46
C GLU A 151 4.15 -0.43 -3.17
N GLU A 152 5.11 -0.23 -2.26
CA GLU A 152 5.50 1.13 -1.89
C GLU A 152 6.15 1.92 -3.04
N PRO A 153 7.03 1.34 -3.88
CA PRO A 153 7.48 2.02 -5.09
C PRO A 153 6.33 2.43 -6.02
N ILE A 154 5.33 1.57 -6.21
CA ILE A 154 4.16 1.88 -7.05
C ILE A 154 3.41 3.08 -6.50
N PHE A 155 2.99 3.02 -5.23
CA PHE A 155 2.11 4.01 -4.64
C PHE A 155 2.85 5.26 -4.14
N ARG A 156 3.88 5.11 -3.29
CA ARG A 156 4.57 6.24 -2.62
C ARG A 156 5.78 6.73 -3.40
N GLY A 157 6.31 5.89 -4.28
CA GLY A 157 7.33 6.29 -5.25
C GLY A 157 6.71 6.98 -6.46
N PHE A 158 6.22 6.19 -7.40
CA PHE A 158 5.82 6.68 -8.72
C PHE A 158 4.50 7.43 -8.71
N LEU A 159 3.41 6.85 -8.19
CA LEU A 159 2.08 7.49 -8.24
C LEU A 159 2.05 8.79 -7.45
N LEU A 160 2.44 8.76 -6.17
CA LEU A 160 2.50 9.97 -5.34
C LEU A 160 3.49 10.99 -5.91
N GLY A 161 4.69 10.56 -6.33
CA GLY A 161 5.71 11.43 -6.92
C GLY A 161 5.20 12.15 -8.18
N PHE A 162 4.50 11.43 -9.06
CA PHE A 162 3.87 12.01 -10.25
C PHE A 162 2.78 13.02 -9.88
N LEU A 163 1.86 12.64 -9.00
CA LEU A 163 0.75 13.51 -8.59
C LEU A 163 1.23 14.79 -7.88
N LEU A 164 2.30 14.70 -7.08
CA LEU A 164 2.90 15.87 -6.42
C LEU A 164 3.47 16.90 -7.40
N LYS A 165 3.90 16.48 -8.59
CA LYS A 165 4.33 17.39 -9.66
C LYS A 165 3.18 18.06 -10.39
N LYS A 166 1.98 17.47 -10.33
CA LYS A 166 0.85 17.85 -11.19
C LYS A 166 -0.36 18.37 -10.43
N THR A 167 -0.43 18.20 -9.11
CA THR A 167 -1.60 18.59 -8.32
C THR A 167 -1.20 19.04 -6.90
N SER A 168 -2.17 19.47 -6.10
CA SER A 168 -1.94 19.82 -4.70
C SER A 168 -1.51 18.58 -3.86
N ARG A 169 -0.79 18.82 -2.76
CA ARG A 169 -0.38 17.75 -1.85
C ARG A 169 -1.57 16.95 -1.32
N LEU A 170 -2.67 17.64 -0.98
CA LEU A 170 -3.88 16.98 -0.50
C LEU A 170 -4.47 16.05 -1.56
N ASN A 171 -4.65 16.54 -2.79
CA ASN A 171 -5.18 15.73 -3.88
C ASN A 171 -4.28 14.53 -4.19
N ALA A 172 -2.95 14.72 -4.19
CA ALA A 172 -1.99 13.63 -4.39
C ALA A 172 -2.13 12.55 -3.31
N VAL A 173 -2.26 12.94 -2.03
CA VAL A 173 -2.47 11.99 -0.91
C VAL A 173 -3.81 11.28 -1.06
N LEU A 174 -4.91 12.00 -1.33
CA LEU A 174 -6.25 11.41 -1.45
C LEU A 174 -6.33 10.40 -2.59
N VAL A 175 -5.84 10.77 -3.79
CA VAL A 175 -5.86 9.87 -4.96
C VAL A 175 -4.98 8.65 -4.72
N THR A 176 -3.77 8.82 -4.21
CA THR A 176 -2.87 7.69 -3.93
C THR A 176 -3.47 6.73 -2.90
N SER A 177 -4.09 7.26 -1.83
CA SER A 177 -4.72 6.46 -0.78
C SER A 177 -5.95 5.72 -1.27
N PHE A 178 -6.73 6.35 -2.16
CA PHE A 178 -7.88 5.72 -2.79
C PHE A 178 -7.48 4.51 -3.63
N TYR A 179 -6.46 4.65 -4.48
CA TYR A 179 -5.93 3.54 -5.27
C TYR A 179 -5.35 2.44 -4.39
N PHE A 180 -4.59 2.81 -3.37
CA PHE A 180 -4.03 1.84 -2.43
C PHE A 180 -5.13 1.01 -1.75
N ALA A 181 -6.17 1.66 -1.23
CA ALA A 181 -7.28 0.96 -0.60
C ALA A 181 -8.09 0.12 -1.60
N GLY A 182 -8.45 0.69 -2.75
CA GLY A 182 -9.29 0.03 -3.74
C GLY A 182 -8.65 -1.23 -4.34
N LEU A 183 -7.34 -1.18 -4.62
CA LEU A 183 -6.65 -2.31 -5.23
C LEU A 183 -6.49 -3.52 -4.29
N HIS A 184 -6.62 -3.35 -2.98
CA HIS A 184 -6.66 -4.48 -2.04
C HIS A 184 -7.91 -5.36 -2.23
N PHE A 185 -8.96 -4.84 -2.86
CA PHE A 185 -10.19 -5.57 -3.17
C PHE A 185 -10.21 -6.13 -4.60
N LEU A 186 -9.15 -5.91 -5.37
CA LEU A 186 -9.02 -6.47 -6.72
C LEU A 186 -8.59 -7.94 -6.62
N SER A 187 -9.55 -8.80 -6.33
CA SER A 187 -9.34 -10.23 -6.13
C SER A 187 -10.50 -11.03 -6.71
N THR A 188 -10.27 -12.31 -7.01
CA THR A 188 -11.30 -13.25 -7.43
C THR A 188 -11.18 -14.55 -6.66
N ASP A 189 -12.30 -15.23 -6.44
CA ASP A 189 -12.36 -16.58 -5.86
C ASP A 189 -12.30 -17.68 -6.93
N MET A 190 -12.25 -17.31 -8.21
CA MET A 190 -12.13 -18.26 -9.30
C MET A 190 -10.82 -19.05 -9.21
N ARG A 191 -10.93 -20.39 -9.29
CA ARG A 191 -9.79 -21.33 -9.28
C ARG A 191 -9.95 -22.29 -10.44
N PRO A 192 -9.76 -21.85 -11.70
CA PRO A 192 -9.82 -22.74 -12.84
C PRO A 192 -8.71 -23.79 -12.74
N GLU A 193 -9.05 -25.02 -13.10
CA GLU A 193 -8.04 -26.07 -13.24
C GLU A 193 -7.02 -25.66 -14.32
N SER A 194 -5.73 -25.76 -13.98
CA SER A 194 -4.64 -25.36 -14.87
C SER A 194 -4.67 -26.10 -16.22
N ALA A 195 -5.06 -27.37 -16.20
CA ALA A 195 -5.14 -28.20 -17.40
C ALA A 195 -6.25 -27.76 -18.38
N SER A 196 -7.32 -27.12 -17.91
CA SER A 196 -8.45 -26.63 -18.72
C SER A 196 -8.38 -25.13 -19.02
N ALA A 197 -7.34 -24.43 -18.52
CA ALA A 197 -7.20 -23.00 -18.69
C ALA A 197 -6.88 -22.64 -20.14
N GLY A 198 -7.76 -21.86 -20.75
CA GLY A 198 -7.57 -21.27 -22.07
C GLY A 198 -7.20 -19.78 -22.01
N LEU A 199 -6.86 -19.20 -23.14
CA LEU A 199 -6.57 -17.77 -23.25
C LEU A 199 -7.73 -16.91 -22.70
N GLY A 200 -8.98 -17.26 -22.98
CA GLY A 200 -10.17 -16.58 -22.47
C GLY A 200 -10.32 -16.64 -20.95
N THR A 201 -9.83 -17.71 -20.32
CA THR A 201 -9.90 -17.90 -18.85
C THR A 201 -9.16 -16.78 -18.11
N GLY A 202 -7.99 -16.35 -18.61
CA GLY A 202 -7.24 -15.24 -18.02
C GLY A 202 -8.02 -13.92 -18.05
N PHE A 203 -8.70 -13.62 -19.14
CA PHE A 203 -9.55 -12.43 -19.25
C PHE A 203 -10.74 -12.49 -18.31
N ILE A 204 -11.39 -13.67 -18.16
CA ILE A 204 -12.51 -13.86 -17.23
C ILE A 204 -12.04 -13.63 -15.79
N ILE A 205 -10.88 -14.16 -15.39
CA ILE A 205 -10.26 -13.91 -14.07
C ILE A 205 -10.10 -12.41 -13.81
N VAL A 206 -9.59 -11.66 -14.78
CA VAL A 206 -9.41 -10.20 -14.66
C VAL A 206 -10.76 -9.50 -14.53
N LEU A 207 -11.73 -9.81 -15.39
CA LEU A 207 -13.07 -9.22 -15.35
C LEU A 207 -13.79 -9.51 -14.04
N ASP A 208 -13.70 -10.75 -13.53
CA ASP A 208 -14.30 -11.13 -12.24
C ASP A 208 -13.63 -10.35 -11.09
N ALA A 209 -12.30 -10.22 -11.08
CA ALA A 209 -11.59 -9.42 -10.10
C ALA A 209 -12.05 -7.94 -10.11
N PHE A 210 -12.25 -7.33 -11.28
CA PHE A 210 -12.81 -6.00 -11.39
C PHE A 210 -14.27 -5.92 -10.93
N SER A 211 -15.08 -6.95 -11.20
CA SER A 211 -16.48 -7.02 -10.73
C SER A 211 -16.56 -7.05 -9.19
N ASN A 212 -15.60 -7.70 -8.54
CA ASN A 212 -15.53 -7.78 -7.08
C ASN A 212 -15.22 -6.45 -6.39
N LEU A 213 -14.73 -5.44 -7.13
CA LEU A 213 -14.61 -4.07 -6.60
C LEU A 213 -15.97 -3.48 -6.15
N VAL A 214 -17.10 -4.02 -6.61
CA VAL A 214 -18.43 -3.61 -6.13
C VAL A 214 -18.74 -4.18 -4.72
N LYS A 215 -18.03 -5.23 -4.30
CA LYS A 215 -18.21 -5.90 -3.00
C LYS A 215 -17.25 -5.36 -1.92
N ILE A 216 -16.88 -4.09 -2.01
CA ILE A 216 -15.96 -3.47 -1.05
C ILE A 216 -16.59 -3.44 0.35
N HIS A 217 -15.90 -4.00 1.33
CA HIS A 217 -16.21 -3.82 2.74
C HIS A 217 -15.78 -2.43 3.18
N LEU A 218 -16.74 -1.57 3.55
CA LEU A 218 -16.48 -0.15 3.82
C LEU A 218 -15.52 0.06 5.00
N ASP A 219 -15.61 -0.75 6.03
CA ASP A 219 -14.73 -0.74 7.21
C ASP A 219 -13.27 -1.01 6.84
N SER A 220 -13.03 -2.02 5.99
CA SER A 220 -11.70 -2.35 5.47
C SER A 220 -11.18 -1.27 4.53
N PHE A 221 -12.05 -0.76 3.65
CA PHE A 221 -11.67 0.31 2.73
C PHE A 221 -11.24 1.57 3.47
N ILE A 222 -12.00 2.01 4.47
CA ILE A 222 -11.65 3.17 5.30
C ILE A 222 -10.31 2.93 6.02
N ALA A 223 -10.11 1.74 6.60
CA ALA A 223 -8.87 1.41 7.28
C ALA A 223 -7.65 1.45 6.35
N LEU A 224 -7.77 0.84 5.17
CA LEU A 224 -6.72 0.84 4.14
C LEU A 224 -6.48 2.23 3.55
N PHE A 225 -7.54 3.02 3.36
CA PHE A 225 -7.42 4.40 2.90
C PHE A 225 -6.65 5.26 3.91
N VAL A 226 -6.97 5.15 5.19
CA VAL A 226 -6.27 5.88 6.27
C VAL A 226 -4.82 5.40 6.39
N ALA A 227 -4.56 4.09 6.31
CA ALA A 227 -3.21 3.54 6.27
C ALA A 227 -2.42 4.07 5.07
N GLY A 228 -3.08 4.14 3.90
CA GLY A 228 -2.55 4.76 2.69
C GLY A 228 -2.15 6.21 2.88
N ALA A 229 -3.04 7.01 3.47
CA ALA A 229 -2.80 8.42 3.77
C ALA A 229 -1.66 8.61 4.79
N PHE A 230 -1.58 7.75 5.81
CA PHE A 230 -0.50 7.77 6.78
C PHE A 230 0.86 7.55 6.11
N LEU A 231 0.99 6.55 5.25
CA LEU A 231 2.24 6.31 4.51
C LEU A 231 2.58 7.45 3.56
N CYS A 232 1.58 8.08 2.92
CA CYS A 232 1.81 9.31 2.15
C CYS A 232 2.32 10.45 3.04
N CYS A 233 1.78 10.64 4.25
CA CYS A 233 2.27 11.63 5.21
C CYS A 233 3.71 11.32 5.65
N ILE A 234 4.07 10.07 5.91
CA ILE A 234 5.45 9.64 6.17
C ILE A 234 6.37 10.00 5.00
N ARG A 235 5.93 9.70 3.77
CA ARG A 235 6.68 10.04 2.55
C ARG A 235 6.95 11.54 2.43
N LEU A 236 5.97 12.38 2.77
CA LEU A 236 6.09 13.83 2.75
C LEU A 236 6.92 14.37 3.93
N TYR A 237 6.87 13.72 5.08
CA TYR A 237 7.60 14.12 6.27
C TYR A 237 9.12 13.91 6.13
N PHE A 238 9.56 12.93 5.34
CA PHE A 238 10.97 12.62 5.05
C PHE A 238 11.28 12.81 3.55
N PRO A 239 11.41 14.05 3.03
CA PRO A 239 11.50 14.35 1.59
C PRO A 239 12.73 13.71 1.05
N GLY A 240 13.41 13.01 0.95
CA GLY A 240 14.58 12.35 0.33
C GLY A 240 14.56 10.84 0.54
N SER A 241 14.22 10.40 1.75
CA SER A 241 14.26 8.97 2.13
C SER A 241 12.91 8.40 2.55
N GLY A 242 11.83 9.12 2.30
CA GLY A 242 10.50 8.77 2.79
C GLY A 242 9.99 7.45 2.24
N LEU A 243 10.34 7.08 1.01
CA LEU A 243 9.96 5.79 0.46
C LEU A 243 10.58 4.62 1.24
N SER A 244 11.83 4.76 1.67
CA SER A 244 12.49 3.74 2.50
C SER A 244 11.79 3.54 3.85
N TYR A 245 11.31 4.63 4.48
CA TYR A 245 10.50 4.53 5.69
C TYR A 245 9.16 3.83 5.42
N CYS A 246 8.48 4.18 4.32
CA CYS A 246 7.22 3.54 3.94
C CYS A 246 7.38 2.04 3.73
N ILE A 247 8.42 1.62 2.99
CA ILE A 247 8.75 0.20 2.79
C ILE A 247 8.93 -0.49 4.15
N GLY A 248 9.69 0.11 5.07
CA GLY A 248 9.89 -0.46 6.39
C GLY A 248 8.61 -0.59 7.19
N ILE A 249 7.82 0.49 7.31
CA ILE A 249 6.56 0.50 8.08
C ILE A 249 5.58 -0.52 7.53
N HIS A 250 5.39 -0.55 6.22
CA HIS A 250 4.49 -1.51 5.57
C HIS A 250 4.95 -2.95 5.79
N ALA A 251 6.24 -3.24 5.59
CA ALA A 251 6.80 -4.56 5.88
C ALA A 251 6.58 -4.98 7.35
N GLY A 252 6.73 -4.04 8.29
CA GLY A 252 6.46 -4.28 9.71
C GLY A 252 4.97 -4.58 9.99
N TRP A 253 4.06 -3.90 9.31
CA TRP A 253 2.62 -4.18 9.42
C TRP A 253 2.27 -5.58 8.89
N VAL A 254 2.72 -5.91 7.68
CA VAL A 254 2.49 -7.24 7.10
C VAL A 254 3.11 -8.34 7.96
N PHE A 255 4.31 -8.12 8.49
CA PHE A 255 4.95 -9.03 9.45
C PHE A 255 4.04 -9.33 10.65
N VAL A 256 3.50 -8.30 11.29
CA VAL A 256 2.60 -8.50 12.45
C VAL A 256 1.35 -9.26 12.03
N ILE A 257 0.69 -8.88 10.94
CA ILE A 257 -0.52 -9.58 10.45
C ILE A 257 -0.21 -11.06 10.19
N LYS A 258 0.84 -11.35 9.43
CA LYS A 258 1.19 -12.74 9.04
C LYS A 258 1.65 -13.60 10.21
N THR A 259 2.19 -12.98 11.27
CA THR A 259 2.61 -13.69 12.49
C THR A 259 1.43 -13.90 13.44
N THR A 260 0.58 -12.88 13.65
CA THR A 260 -0.45 -12.90 14.69
C THR A 260 -1.74 -13.58 14.26
N ASN A 261 -2.18 -13.43 12.99
CA ASN A 261 -3.41 -14.02 12.49
C ASN A 261 -3.47 -15.55 12.70
N PRO A 262 -2.41 -16.33 12.40
CA PRO A 262 -2.43 -17.77 12.63
C PRO A 262 -2.40 -18.16 14.12
N LEU A 263 -1.98 -17.26 15.02
CA LEU A 263 -1.84 -17.51 16.47
C LEU A 263 -3.05 -17.04 17.28
N THR A 264 -3.96 -16.29 16.67
CA THR A 264 -5.14 -15.75 17.34
C THR A 264 -6.41 -16.13 16.57
N ILE A 265 -7.55 -16.08 17.25
CA ILE A 265 -8.88 -16.32 16.71
C ILE A 265 -9.70 -15.06 16.96
N ARG A 266 -10.56 -14.71 16.02
CA ARG A 266 -11.53 -13.61 16.22
C ARG A 266 -12.59 -14.06 17.24
N SER A 267 -12.86 -13.25 18.24
CA SER A 267 -13.93 -13.49 19.20
C SER A 267 -15.28 -13.23 18.53
N ILE A 268 -16.25 -14.10 18.83
CA ILE A 268 -17.64 -13.95 18.38
C ILE A 268 -18.57 -13.42 19.47
N VAL A 269 -18.03 -13.22 20.68
CA VAL A 269 -18.83 -12.91 21.88
C VAL A 269 -18.75 -11.43 22.26
N THR A 270 -17.69 -10.73 21.83
CA THR A 270 -17.47 -9.33 22.23
C THR A 270 -18.37 -8.36 21.46
N PRO A 271 -18.99 -7.36 22.13
CA PRO A 271 -19.73 -6.30 21.44
C PRO A 271 -18.82 -5.38 20.58
N LEU A 272 -17.49 -5.45 20.76
CA LEU A 272 -16.51 -4.70 20.00
C LEU A 272 -16.11 -5.37 18.67
N GLN A 273 -16.67 -6.54 18.37
CA GLN A 273 -16.39 -7.25 17.12
C GLN A 273 -16.55 -6.38 15.85
N PRO A 274 -17.55 -5.46 15.73
CA PRO A 274 -17.67 -4.61 14.54
C PRO A 274 -16.54 -3.58 14.39
N MET A 275 -15.64 -3.45 15.36
CA MET A 275 -14.47 -2.56 15.27
C MET A 275 -13.37 -3.10 14.37
N VAL A 276 -13.38 -4.41 14.09
CA VAL A 276 -12.47 -5.08 13.17
C VAL A 276 -13.24 -5.69 12.00
N SER A 277 -12.64 -5.65 10.84
CA SER A 277 -13.23 -6.12 9.60
C SER A 277 -13.17 -7.64 9.48
N ASP A 278 -14.07 -8.20 8.68
CA ASP A 278 -14.02 -9.60 8.25
C ASP A 278 -12.91 -9.87 7.22
N PHE A 279 -12.35 -8.83 6.61
CA PHE A 279 -11.33 -8.94 5.56
C PHE A 279 -10.04 -9.62 6.04
N ASP A 280 -9.49 -9.19 7.19
CA ASP A 280 -8.30 -9.80 7.78
C ASP A 280 -8.38 -10.00 9.30
N GLY A 281 -9.45 -9.53 9.92
CA GLY A 281 -9.70 -9.64 11.35
C GLY A 281 -8.83 -8.75 12.25
N ASN A 282 -8.02 -7.86 11.70
CA ASN A 282 -7.20 -6.91 12.44
C ASN A 282 -7.50 -5.47 12.04
N ILE A 283 -7.60 -5.19 10.74
CA ILE A 283 -7.93 -3.86 10.25
C ILE A 283 -9.45 -3.63 10.29
N GLY A 284 -9.88 -2.40 10.42
CA GLY A 284 -11.27 -1.98 10.51
C GLY A 284 -11.36 -0.58 11.10
N TYR A 285 -12.51 -0.22 11.64
CA TYR A 285 -12.74 1.13 12.19
C TYR A 285 -11.76 1.48 13.32
N PHE A 286 -11.38 0.52 14.17
CA PHE A 286 -10.45 0.78 15.27
C PHE A 286 -9.04 1.10 14.74
N SER A 287 -8.53 0.37 13.75
CA SER A 287 -7.23 0.68 13.14
C SER A 287 -7.26 2.00 12.37
N ALA A 288 -8.38 2.36 11.72
CA ALA A 288 -8.56 3.65 11.08
C ALA A 288 -8.49 4.79 12.09
N PHE A 289 -9.19 4.68 13.21
CA PHE A 289 -9.17 5.67 14.30
C PHE A 289 -7.76 5.83 14.88
N TRP A 290 -7.10 4.72 15.22
CA TRP A 290 -5.73 4.70 15.73
C TRP A 290 -4.73 5.40 14.79
N THR A 291 -4.79 5.04 13.50
CA THR A 291 -3.87 5.59 12.49
C THR A 291 -4.19 7.05 12.18
N SER A 292 -5.46 7.48 12.24
CA SER A 292 -5.85 8.88 12.08
C SER A 292 -5.24 9.79 13.15
N GLY A 293 -5.16 9.34 14.39
CA GLY A 293 -4.45 10.06 15.46
C GLY A 293 -2.98 10.30 15.13
N LEU A 294 -2.31 9.31 14.54
CA LEU A 294 -0.92 9.44 14.09
C LEU A 294 -0.76 10.39 12.90
N ILE A 295 -1.72 10.41 11.98
CA ILE A 295 -1.75 11.39 10.87
C ILE A 295 -1.84 12.80 11.41
N ILE A 296 -2.77 13.07 12.34
CA ILE A 296 -2.94 14.39 12.95
C ILE A 296 -1.62 14.84 13.60
N TYR A 297 -0.96 13.96 14.35
CA TYR A 297 0.36 14.26 14.95
C TYR A 297 1.42 14.62 13.90
N LEU A 298 1.51 13.88 12.80
CA LEU A 298 2.46 14.15 11.71
C LEU A 298 2.16 15.47 11.01
N VAL A 299 0.88 15.74 10.73
CA VAL A 299 0.44 16.97 10.07
C VAL A 299 0.78 18.18 10.92
N VAL A 300 0.47 18.15 12.22
CA VAL A 300 0.84 19.23 13.16
C VAL A 300 2.36 19.47 13.16
N LYS A 301 3.16 18.39 13.17
CA LYS A 301 4.64 18.53 13.08
C LYS A 301 5.12 19.10 11.75
N LEU A 302 4.46 18.75 10.64
CA LEU A 302 4.79 19.32 9.33
C LEU A 302 4.50 20.82 9.28
N PHE A 303 3.37 21.27 9.83
CA PHE A 303 3.02 22.69 9.92
C PHE A 303 4.05 23.47 10.76
N ARG A 304 4.38 23.01 11.96
CA ARG A 304 5.38 23.65 12.84
C ARG A 304 6.77 23.75 12.20
N ARG A 305 7.17 22.77 11.36
CA ARG A 305 8.42 22.83 10.59
C ARG A 305 8.39 23.86 9.47
N GLY A 306 7.21 24.10 8.88
CA GLY A 306 7.01 25.11 7.84
C GLY A 306 7.13 26.54 8.40
N GLU A 307 6.54 26.79 9.56
CA GLU A 307 6.59 28.09 10.24
C GLU A 307 8.02 28.46 10.67
N GLY A 308 8.81 27.51 11.17
CA GLY A 308 10.21 27.74 11.53
C GLY A 308 11.13 28.09 10.36
N ARG A 309 10.76 27.71 9.12
CA ARG A 309 11.53 28.10 7.91
C ARG A 309 11.17 29.48 7.38
N SER A 310 9.94 29.96 7.61
CA SER A 310 9.51 31.30 7.20
C SER A 310 10.02 32.42 8.12
N GLN A 311 10.51 32.09 9.32
CA GLN A 311 11.09 33.06 10.25
C GLN A 311 12.62 33.25 10.07
N CYS A 312 13.27 32.42 9.23
CA CYS A 312 14.70 32.48 8.96
C CYS A 312 15.05 33.04 7.56
N CYS A 313 14.11 33.70 6.87
CA CYS A 313 14.32 34.36 5.58
C CYS A 313 14.15 35.88 5.71
#